data_3858300c33ccd18ce8ac522aef0d648f
#
_entry.id   3858300c33ccd18ce8ac522aef0d648f
#
_cell.length_a   1.000
_cell.length_b   1.000
_cell.length_c   1.000
_cell.angle_alpha   90.00
_cell.angle_beta   90.00
_cell.angle_gamma   90.00
#
_symmetry.space_group_name_H-M   'P 1'
#
loop_
_entity.id
_entity.type
_entity.pdbx_description
1 polymer ?
#
loop_
_entity_poly.entity_id
_entity_poly.type
_entity_poly.pdbx_seq_one_letter_code
_entity_poly.pdbx_strand_id
1 'polypeptide(L)'
;MTTIRETHKSIGNPFHRRLPPMHAVTVFAVAAASRSFSRAAEQLFVTQGAVSRQIQQLEAFLGCPLFVRHKQGLKLTPEGEALLPVVHATLGRLADACDDLRTVGQVMVLRMPPTFAARWFLPRLPELRALMPEVDVRITTHDAWAPAFDRSDVDAAVVRGTAQWPGVEAILLMREVQAPVCSPAMAARLRKPADLAELPLLHTDPLDAWERWMHANSVPTRHARRGQTFDTLELALAAATRGQGVAISDLILAEESLRDGVLVQPFPATIEEGIGYYLVYPPERSKQPKIRLLREWMLGSAGVGTSA
;
A
#
# COMPACT_ATOMS: atom_id res chain seq x y z
N MET A 1 20.13 53.53 -22.40
CA MET A 1 19.83 52.33 -23.20
C MET A 1 20.74 51.21 -22.75
N THR A 2 20.27 50.40 -21.80
CA THR A 2 21.05 49.30 -21.24
C THR A 2 20.29 48.01 -21.58
N THR A 3 20.88 47.24 -22.48
CA THR A 3 20.34 46.01 -23.03
C THR A 3 20.47 44.91 -21.99
N ILE A 4 19.33 44.41 -21.45
CA ILE A 4 19.27 43.21 -20.59
C ILE A 4 19.41 41.98 -21.50
N ARG A 5 20.55 41.30 -21.42
CA ARG A 5 20.73 39.96 -22.00
C ARG A 5 20.07 38.93 -21.07
N GLU A 6 18.91 38.44 -21.47
CA GLU A 6 18.31 37.23 -20.89
C GLU A 6 19.19 36.03 -21.22
N THR A 7 19.82 35.49 -20.22
CA THR A 7 20.48 34.17 -20.26
C THR A 7 19.41 33.08 -20.17
N HIS A 8 18.96 32.57 -21.33
CA HIS A 8 18.25 31.32 -21.40
C HIS A 8 19.17 30.22 -20.86
N LYS A 9 18.97 29.79 -19.60
CA LYS A 9 19.48 28.51 -19.13
C LYS A 9 18.79 27.41 -19.94
N SER A 10 19.52 26.76 -20.84
CA SER A 10 19.14 25.55 -21.51
C SER A 10 18.78 24.49 -20.44
N ILE A 11 17.51 24.19 -20.30
CA ILE A 11 17.03 23.03 -19.55
C ILE A 11 17.54 21.82 -20.31
N GLY A 12 18.59 21.19 -19.81
CA GLY A 12 19.17 19.99 -20.40
C GLY A 12 18.07 18.93 -20.57
N ASN A 13 18.00 18.36 -21.78
CA ASN A 13 17.05 17.29 -22.08
C ASN A 13 17.31 16.13 -21.08
N PRO A 14 16.37 15.79 -20.18
CA PRO A 14 16.55 14.73 -19.20
C PRO A 14 16.70 13.33 -19.83
N PHE A 15 16.41 13.20 -21.12
CA PHE A 15 16.51 11.94 -21.89
C PHE A 15 17.79 11.90 -22.76
N HIS A 16 18.97 12.09 -22.15
CA HIS A 16 20.25 11.89 -22.83
C HIS A 16 20.46 10.44 -23.33
N ARG A 17 19.66 9.47 -22.86
CA ARG A 17 19.68 8.09 -23.38
C ARG A 17 18.71 7.98 -24.55
N ARG A 18 19.15 7.38 -25.66
CA ARG A 18 18.27 7.03 -26.77
C ARG A 18 17.19 6.07 -26.27
N LEU A 19 15.92 6.48 -26.32
CA LEU A 19 14.80 5.60 -26.07
C LEU A 19 14.43 4.82 -27.34
N PRO A 20 14.00 3.56 -27.21
CA PRO A 20 13.48 2.80 -28.33
C PRO A 20 12.17 3.41 -28.85
N PRO A 21 11.81 3.18 -30.12
CA PRO A 21 10.52 3.62 -30.64
C PRO A 21 9.36 3.04 -29.84
N MET A 22 8.52 3.89 -29.24
CA MET A 22 7.43 3.46 -28.34
C MET A 22 6.47 2.47 -28.99
N HIS A 23 6.16 2.67 -30.28
CA HIS A 23 5.29 1.75 -31.00
C HIS A 23 5.92 0.34 -31.12
N ALA A 24 7.21 0.25 -31.36
CA ALA A 24 7.93 -1.03 -31.40
C ALA A 24 7.94 -1.73 -30.01
N VAL A 25 8.06 -0.96 -28.94
CA VAL A 25 7.97 -1.47 -27.55
C VAL A 25 6.57 -2.03 -27.25
N THR A 26 5.52 -1.32 -27.66
CA THR A 26 4.13 -1.79 -27.51
C THR A 26 3.88 -3.08 -28.30
N VAL A 27 4.35 -3.13 -29.56
CA VAL A 27 4.24 -4.33 -30.41
C VAL A 27 4.98 -5.51 -29.79
N PHE A 28 6.16 -5.28 -29.21
CA PHE A 28 6.91 -6.31 -28.49
C PHE A 28 6.11 -6.91 -27.31
N ALA A 29 5.50 -6.07 -26.48
CA ALA A 29 4.69 -6.53 -25.35
C ALA A 29 3.50 -7.40 -25.80
N VAL A 30 2.78 -6.98 -26.84
CA VAL A 30 1.63 -7.73 -27.38
C VAL A 30 2.08 -9.03 -28.05
N ALA A 31 3.18 -9.01 -28.79
CA ALA A 31 3.73 -10.21 -29.44
C ALA A 31 4.22 -11.25 -28.42
N ALA A 32 4.81 -10.80 -27.31
CA ALA A 32 5.24 -11.66 -26.21
C ALA A 32 4.04 -12.33 -25.51
N ALA A 33 3.00 -11.57 -25.21
CA ALA A 33 1.77 -12.07 -24.59
C ALA A 33 1.04 -13.07 -25.50
N SER A 34 0.94 -12.77 -26.82
CA SER A 34 0.24 -13.61 -27.79
C SER A 34 1.04 -14.85 -28.22
N ARG A 35 2.35 -14.89 -27.99
CA ARG A 35 3.30 -15.91 -28.46
C ARG A 35 3.18 -16.21 -29.96
N SER A 36 2.72 -15.21 -30.73
CA SER A 36 2.48 -15.34 -32.20
C SER A 36 2.37 -13.95 -32.81
N PHE A 37 3.14 -13.71 -33.89
CA PHE A 37 3.06 -12.46 -34.64
C PHE A 37 1.72 -12.28 -35.34
N SER A 38 1.09 -13.36 -35.80
CA SER A 38 -0.24 -13.30 -36.42
C SER A 38 -1.32 -12.87 -35.41
N ARG A 39 -1.35 -13.48 -34.23
CA ARG A 39 -2.28 -13.08 -33.18
C ARG A 39 -2.03 -11.66 -32.65
N ALA A 40 -0.77 -11.27 -32.54
CA ALA A 40 -0.43 -9.89 -32.17
C ALA A 40 -0.91 -8.89 -33.24
N ALA A 41 -0.81 -9.25 -34.51
CA ALA A 41 -1.31 -8.44 -35.62
C ALA A 41 -2.82 -8.27 -35.58
N GLU A 42 -3.58 -9.32 -35.29
CA GLU A 42 -5.02 -9.28 -35.06
C GLU A 42 -5.40 -8.35 -33.90
N GLN A 43 -4.73 -8.48 -32.75
CA GLN A 43 -4.98 -7.65 -31.55
C GLN A 43 -4.64 -6.17 -31.79
N LEU A 44 -3.65 -5.89 -32.61
CA LEU A 44 -3.21 -4.52 -32.91
C LEU A 44 -3.88 -3.94 -34.16
N PHE A 45 -4.75 -4.70 -34.82
CA PHE A 45 -5.43 -4.29 -36.07
C PHE A 45 -4.44 -3.89 -37.18
N VAL A 46 -3.34 -4.62 -37.30
CA VAL A 46 -2.28 -4.41 -38.32
C VAL A 46 -1.96 -5.71 -39.05
N THR A 47 -1.10 -5.63 -40.08
CA THR A 47 -0.62 -6.84 -40.76
C THR A 47 0.51 -7.51 -39.97
N GLN A 48 0.67 -8.83 -40.13
CA GLN A 48 1.79 -9.57 -39.53
C GLN A 48 3.15 -9.03 -40.01
N GLY A 49 3.25 -8.55 -41.25
CA GLY A 49 4.47 -7.90 -41.78
C GLY A 49 4.79 -6.60 -41.04
N ALA A 50 3.79 -5.83 -40.63
CA ALA A 50 3.99 -4.63 -39.84
C ALA A 50 4.51 -4.98 -38.42
N VAL A 51 3.93 -6.00 -37.76
CA VAL A 51 4.44 -6.51 -36.48
C VAL A 51 5.90 -6.94 -36.61
N SER A 52 6.23 -7.75 -37.63
CA SER A 52 7.60 -8.23 -37.86
C SER A 52 8.59 -7.07 -38.05
N ARG A 53 8.23 -6.02 -38.79
CA ARG A 53 9.06 -4.82 -38.98
C ARG A 53 9.31 -4.07 -37.69
N GLN A 54 8.28 -3.91 -36.85
CA GLN A 54 8.43 -3.23 -35.56
C GLN A 54 9.35 -4.02 -34.61
N ILE A 55 9.23 -5.34 -34.58
CA ILE A 55 10.13 -6.17 -33.77
C ILE A 55 11.57 -6.07 -34.32
N GLN A 56 11.79 -6.17 -35.60
CA GLN A 56 13.13 -6.01 -36.19
C GLN A 56 13.72 -4.62 -35.89
N GLN A 57 12.90 -3.57 -35.90
CA GLN A 57 13.34 -2.22 -35.55
C GLN A 57 13.78 -2.12 -34.09
N LEU A 58 13.06 -2.78 -33.18
CA LEU A 58 13.41 -2.82 -31.76
C LEU A 58 14.69 -3.63 -31.53
N GLU A 59 14.79 -4.80 -32.13
CA GLU A 59 15.99 -5.67 -32.09
C GLU A 59 17.23 -4.96 -32.64
N ALA A 60 17.09 -4.27 -33.77
CA ALA A 60 18.17 -3.46 -34.34
C ALA A 60 18.60 -2.30 -33.44
N PHE A 61 17.65 -1.67 -32.75
CA PHE A 61 17.92 -0.61 -31.78
C PHE A 61 18.68 -1.12 -30.55
N LEU A 62 18.31 -2.32 -30.06
CA LEU A 62 18.93 -2.97 -28.91
C LEU A 62 20.21 -3.74 -29.23
N GLY A 63 20.41 -4.10 -30.48
CA GLY A 63 21.56 -4.88 -30.93
C GLY A 63 21.48 -6.38 -30.59
N CYS A 64 20.30 -6.89 -30.21
CA CYS A 64 20.08 -8.28 -29.85
C CYS A 64 18.69 -8.75 -30.27
N PRO A 65 18.52 -10.07 -30.61
CA PRO A 65 17.20 -10.62 -30.87
C PRO A 65 16.40 -10.76 -29.59
N LEU A 66 15.09 -10.50 -29.66
CA LEU A 66 14.15 -10.64 -28.55
C LEU A 66 13.28 -11.88 -28.68
N PHE A 67 13.17 -12.44 -29.91
CA PHE A 67 12.39 -13.64 -30.22
C PHE A 67 13.19 -14.67 -30.96
N VAL A 68 12.87 -15.94 -30.68
CA VAL A 68 13.32 -17.09 -31.47
C VAL A 68 12.12 -17.86 -32.00
N ARG A 69 12.23 -18.35 -33.23
CA ARG A 69 11.22 -19.26 -33.79
C ARG A 69 11.53 -20.69 -33.33
N HIS A 70 10.55 -21.32 -32.72
CA HIS A 70 10.63 -22.71 -32.29
C HIS A 70 9.55 -23.54 -32.99
N LYS A 71 9.70 -24.88 -33.01
CA LYS A 71 8.71 -25.80 -33.61
C LYS A 71 7.30 -25.65 -32.97
N GLN A 72 7.23 -25.14 -31.74
CA GLN A 72 6.00 -24.91 -30.98
C GLN A 72 5.51 -23.45 -31.01
N GLY A 73 6.04 -22.59 -31.86
CA GLY A 73 5.67 -21.18 -31.99
C GLY A 73 6.77 -20.19 -31.66
N LEU A 74 6.39 -18.99 -31.35
CA LEU A 74 7.27 -17.88 -31.00
C LEU A 74 7.65 -17.94 -29.52
N LYS A 75 8.95 -17.86 -29.20
CA LYS A 75 9.48 -17.80 -27.83
C LYS A 75 10.35 -16.56 -27.65
N LEU A 76 10.43 -16.04 -26.45
CA LEU A 76 11.38 -15.00 -26.08
C LEU A 76 12.79 -15.57 -25.97
N THR A 77 13.78 -14.73 -26.28
CA THR A 77 15.18 -14.95 -25.89
C THR A 77 15.37 -14.60 -24.41
N PRO A 78 16.51 -14.95 -23.78
CA PRO A 78 16.83 -14.48 -22.45
C PRO A 78 16.77 -12.94 -22.32
N GLU A 79 17.19 -12.22 -23.36
CA GLU A 79 17.13 -10.75 -23.44
C GLU A 79 15.68 -10.26 -23.51
N GLY A 80 14.82 -10.96 -24.27
CA GLY A 80 13.40 -10.68 -24.34
C GLY A 80 12.68 -10.94 -23.00
N GLU A 81 13.03 -12.03 -22.31
CA GLU A 81 12.50 -12.36 -20.99
C GLU A 81 12.91 -11.31 -19.93
N ALA A 82 14.15 -10.82 -20.00
CA ALA A 82 14.62 -9.76 -19.11
C ALA A 82 13.96 -8.40 -19.39
N LEU A 83 13.69 -8.08 -20.66
CA LEU A 83 13.10 -6.81 -21.07
C LEU A 83 11.58 -6.74 -20.77
N LEU A 84 10.86 -7.85 -20.92
CA LEU A 84 9.39 -7.87 -20.85
C LEU A 84 8.80 -7.30 -19.55
N PRO A 85 9.28 -7.64 -18.36
CA PRO A 85 8.77 -7.07 -17.12
C PRO A 85 8.96 -5.55 -17.03
N VAL A 86 10.10 -5.05 -17.52
CA VAL A 86 10.40 -3.61 -17.54
C VAL A 86 9.46 -2.88 -18.49
N VAL A 87 9.22 -3.46 -19.68
CA VAL A 87 8.28 -2.90 -20.67
C VAL A 87 6.85 -2.87 -20.10
N HIS A 88 6.38 -3.95 -19.48
CA HIS A 88 5.05 -4.00 -18.86
C HIS A 88 4.90 -2.94 -17.78
N ALA A 89 5.86 -2.84 -16.87
CA ALA A 89 5.82 -1.85 -15.80
C ALA A 89 5.83 -0.41 -16.34
N THR A 90 6.63 -0.14 -17.39
CA THR A 90 6.75 1.21 -17.97
C THR A 90 5.50 1.60 -18.76
N LEU A 91 4.98 0.70 -19.61
CA LEU A 91 3.74 0.96 -20.36
C LEU A 91 2.54 1.09 -19.46
N GLY A 92 2.44 0.27 -18.39
CA GLY A 92 1.41 0.38 -17.38
C GLY A 92 1.44 1.75 -16.70
N ARG A 93 2.61 2.18 -16.23
CA ARG A 93 2.77 3.52 -15.61
C ARG A 93 2.41 4.67 -16.54
N LEU A 94 2.72 4.55 -17.82
CA LEU A 94 2.35 5.56 -18.82
C LEU A 94 0.84 5.57 -19.07
N ALA A 95 0.21 4.39 -19.15
CA ALA A 95 -1.25 4.28 -19.28
C ALA A 95 -1.97 4.87 -18.07
N ASP A 96 -1.52 4.52 -16.85
CA ASP A 96 -2.06 5.06 -15.60
C ASP A 96 -1.96 6.60 -15.57
N ALA A 97 -0.80 7.16 -15.93
CA ALA A 97 -0.62 8.61 -16.00
C ALA A 97 -1.51 9.29 -17.05
N CYS A 98 -1.78 8.63 -18.20
CA CYS A 98 -2.71 9.13 -19.20
C CYS A 98 -4.17 9.06 -18.73
N ASP A 99 -4.54 8.01 -18.01
CA ASP A 99 -5.87 7.85 -17.43
C ASP A 99 -6.08 8.83 -16.27
N ASP A 100 -5.07 9.07 -15.45
CA ASP A 100 -5.07 10.13 -14.44
C ASP A 100 -5.34 11.51 -15.05
N LEU A 101 -4.75 11.82 -16.21
CA LEU A 101 -5.01 13.08 -16.92
C LEU A 101 -6.44 13.18 -17.46
N ARG A 102 -7.06 12.06 -17.82
CA ARG A 102 -8.46 11.98 -18.29
C ARG A 102 -9.46 12.04 -17.13
N THR A 103 -9.06 11.52 -15.96
CA THR A 103 -9.88 11.41 -14.74
C THR A 103 -9.44 12.39 -13.66
N VAL A 104 -8.74 13.49 -14.03
CA VAL A 104 -8.23 14.48 -13.07
C VAL A 104 -9.35 14.88 -12.10
N GLY A 105 -9.20 14.45 -10.83
CA GLY A 105 -10.12 14.74 -9.75
C GLY A 105 -11.19 13.67 -9.45
N GLN A 106 -11.38 12.65 -10.28
CA GLN A 106 -12.44 11.65 -10.07
C GLN A 106 -12.00 10.40 -9.31
N VAL A 107 -10.72 10.09 -9.27
CA VAL A 107 -10.19 8.92 -8.54
C VAL A 107 -9.24 9.36 -7.43
N MET A 108 -9.36 8.73 -6.28
CA MET A 108 -8.45 8.88 -5.15
C MET A 108 -7.97 7.50 -4.70
N VAL A 109 -6.69 7.21 -4.88
CA VAL A 109 -6.08 5.94 -4.48
C VAL A 109 -5.45 6.09 -3.10
N LEU A 110 -5.98 5.35 -2.15
CA LEU A 110 -5.51 5.32 -0.76
C LEU A 110 -4.84 4.00 -0.46
N ARG A 111 -3.70 4.05 0.21
CA ARG A 111 -3.00 2.87 0.72
C ARG A 111 -2.97 2.88 2.23
N MET A 112 -3.27 1.76 2.89
CA MET A 112 -3.30 1.69 4.34
C MET A 112 -3.11 0.26 4.86
N PRO A 113 -2.74 0.06 6.14
CA PRO A 113 -2.67 -1.26 6.74
C PRO A 113 -4.03 -1.97 6.67
N PRO A 114 -4.06 -3.30 6.44
CA PRO A 114 -5.31 -4.06 6.27
C PRO A 114 -6.28 -3.89 7.43
N THR A 115 -5.80 -3.99 8.66
CA THR A 115 -6.64 -3.86 9.85
C THR A 115 -7.17 -2.44 10.04
N PHE A 116 -6.36 -1.42 9.73
CA PHE A 116 -6.82 -0.02 9.74
C PHE A 116 -7.91 0.19 8.70
N ALA A 117 -7.73 -0.35 7.50
CA ALA A 117 -8.75 -0.29 6.44
C ALA A 117 -10.07 -0.92 6.91
N ALA A 118 -10.02 -2.16 7.43
CA ALA A 118 -11.21 -2.92 7.78
C ALA A 118 -11.95 -2.32 8.99
N ARG A 119 -11.23 -1.90 10.04
CA ARG A 119 -11.82 -1.58 11.33
C ARG A 119 -12.02 -0.09 11.60
N TRP A 120 -11.20 0.75 10.99
CA TRP A 120 -11.33 2.20 11.20
C TRP A 120 -11.88 2.92 9.97
N PHE A 121 -11.35 2.63 8.78
CA PHE A 121 -11.65 3.39 7.57
C PHE A 121 -13.01 2.98 6.95
N LEU A 122 -13.22 1.68 6.71
CA LEU A 122 -14.44 1.19 6.04
C LEU A 122 -15.74 1.55 6.77
N PRO A 123 -15.84 1.48 8.12
CA PRO A 123 -17.06 1.92 8.82
C PRO A 123 -17.38 3.41 8.59
N ARG A 124 -16.38 4.25 8.33
CA ARG A 124 -16.49 5.70 8.12
C ARG A 124 -16.51 6.10 6.64
N LEU A 125 -16.27 5.17 5.72
CA LEU A 125 -16.24 5.44 4.27
C LEU A 125 -17.53 6.08 3.72
N PRO A 126 -18.76 5.75 4.21
CA PRO A 126 -19.97 6.43 3.75
C PRO A 126 -19.96 7.93 3.97
N GLU A 127 -19.35 8.41 5.08
CA GLU A 127 -19.20 9.85 5.37
C GLU A 127 -18.26 10.52 4.36
N LEU A 128 -17.13 9.88 4.07
CA LEU A 128 -16.17 10.37 3.08
C LEU A 128 -16.80 10.46 1.69
N ARG A 129 -17.60 9.45 1.29
CA ARG A 129 -18.32 9.45 0.03
C ARG A 129 -19.37 10.56 -0.06
N ALA A 130 -20.03 10.88 1.04
CA ALA A 130 -20.97 12.00 1.10
C ALA A 130 -20.27 13.37 0.93
N LEU A 131 -19.03 13.50 1.42
CA LEU A 131 -18.23 14.72 1.27
C LEU A 131 -17.63 14.87 -0.13
N MET A 132 -17.37 13.77 -0.82
CA MET A 132 -16.74 13.74 -2.15
C MET A 132 -17.50 12.81 -3.11
N PRO A 133 -18.76 13.12 -3.47
CA PRO A 133 -19.60 12.22 -4.27
C PRO A 133 -19.06 11.96 -5.68
N GLU A 134 -18.27 12.89 -6.23
CA GLU A 134 -17.67 12.78 -7.56
C GLU A 134 -16.29 12.07 -7.55
N VAL A 135 -15.82 11.61 -6.37
CA VAL A 135 -14.52 10.97 -6.25
C VAL A 135 -14.67 9.47 -6.00
N ASP A 136 -14.16 8.67 -6.92
CA ASP A 136 -14.06 7.23 -6.74
C ASP A 136 -12.86 6.89 -5.84
N VAL A 137 -13.15 6.36 -4.65
CA VAL A 137 -12.12 6.00 -3.66
C VAL A 137 -11.69 4.56 -3.87
N ARG A 138 -10.43 4.37 -4.27
CA ARG A 138 -9.78 3.06 -4.39
C ARG A 138 -8.88 2.82 -3.19
N ILE A 139 -9.08 1.69 -2.53
CA ILE A 139 -8.32 1.30 -1.35
C ILE A 139 -7.39 0.15 -1.71
N THR A 140 -6.10 0.32 -1.45
CA THR A 140 -5.10 -0.75 -1.52
C THR A 140 -4.54 -0.99 -0.13
N THR A 141 -4.32 -2.25 0.22
CA THR A 141 -3.77 -2.58 1.53
C THR A 141 -2.30 -2.96 1.42
N HIS A 142 -1.49 -2.47 2.36
CA HIS A 142 -0.09 -2.81 2.49
C HIS A 142 0.37 -2.58 3.93
N ASP A 143 1.04 -3.57 4.48
CA ASP A 143 1.51 -3.53 5.86
C ASP A 143 2.97 -3.03 5.89
N ALA A 144 3.20 -1.78 5.49
CA ALA A 144 4.53 -1.19 5.49
C ALA A 144 4.65 -0.10 6.56
N TRP A 145 5.79 -0.12 7.24
CA TRP A 145 6.22 0.90 8.21
C TRP A 145 6.75 2.18 7.54
N ALA A 146 6.85 2.18 6.21
CA ALA A 146 7.34 3.31 5.43
C ALA A 146 6.38 3.62 4.28
N PRO A 147 6.15 4.91 3.99
CA PRO A 147 5.37 5.32 2.84
C PRO A 147 6.11 4.95 1.56
N ALA A 148 5.44 4.27 0.64
CA ALA A 148 5.95 3.95 -0.67
C ALA A 148 5.11 4.68 -1.73
N PHE A 149 5.63 5.84 -2.20
CA PHE A 149 5.09 6.64 -3.29
C PHE A 149 5.91 6.51 -4.58
N ASP A 150 6.67 5.43 -4.70
CA ASP A 150 7.41 5.04 -5.90
C ASP A 150 6.48 4.70 -7.08
N ARG A 151 5.22 4.38 -6.79
CA ARG A 151 4.14 4.28 -7.78
C ARG A 151 3.39 5.60 -7.82
N SER A 152 3.25 6.15 -9.02
CA SER A 152 2.56 7.42 -9.28
C SER A 152 1.05 7.39 -8.99
N ASP A 153 0.49 6.19 -8.80
CA ASP A 153 -0.95 5.93 -8.64
C ASP A 153 -1.50 6.16 -7.22
N VAL A 154 -0.65 6.22 -6.16
CA VAL A 154 -1.11 6.40 -4.78
C VAL A 154 -1.18 7.88 -4.41
N ASP A 155 -2.36 8.38 -4.11
CA ASP A 155 -2.59 9.78 -3.72
C ASP A 155 -2.17 10.08 -2.29
N ALA A 156 -2.54 9.21 -1.36
CA ALA A 156 -2.16 9.30 0.05
C ALA A 156 -2.10 7.91 0.67
N ALA A 157 -1.40 7.79 1.78
CA ALA A 157 -1.33 6.54 2.53
C ALA A 157 -1.54 6.79 4.04
N VAL A 158 -2.03 5.75 4.73
CA VAL A 158 -1.93 5.68 6.18
C VAL A 158 -0.77 4.76 6.52
N VAL A 159 0.14 5.25 7.35
CA VAL A 159 1.35 4.51 7.76
C VAL A 159 1.45 4.50 9.27
N ARG A 160 1.79 3.36 9.83
CA ARG A 160 2.06 3.18 11.25
C ARG A 160 3.56 3.44 11.50
N GLY A 161 3.89 4.29 12.49
CA GLY A 161 5.29 4.58 12.81
C GLY A 161 5.47 5.82 13.68
N THR A 162 6.66 6.45 13.58
CA THR A 162 7.11 7.58 14.42
C THR A 162 7.24 8.90 13.66
N ALA A 163 6.64 9.06 12.49
CA ALA A 163 6.66 10.26 11.63
C ALA A 163 8.03 10.63 11.02
N GLN A 164 9.00 9.75 11.02
CA GLN A 164 10.35 10.04 10.50
C GLN A 164 10.50 9.53 9.04
N TRP A 165 9.73 10.12 8.12
CA TRP A 165 9.79 9.75 6.70
C TRP A 165 10.19 10.97 5.85
N PRO A 166 11.39 10.98 5.27
CA PRO A 166 11.82 12.07 4.41
C PRO A 166 11.00 12.14 3.12
N GLY A 167 10.76 13.36 2.63
CA GLY A 167 10.12 13.59 1.34
C GLY A 167 8.59 13.47 1.31
N VAL A 168 7.94 13.34 2.46
CA VAL A 168 6.48 13.34 2.57
C VAL A 168 5.99 14.28 3.65
N GLU A 169 4.78 14.80 3.51
CA GLU A 169 4.03 15.38 4.62
C GLU A 169 3.42 14.24 5.43
N ALA A 170 3.57 14.29 6.77
CA ALA A 170 3.05 13.30 7.69
C ALA A 170 2.23 13.99 8.78
N ILE A 171 0.98 13.57 8.92
CA ILE A 171 0.01 14.15 9.88
C ILE A 171 -0.45 13.04 10.81
N LEU A 172 -0.22 13.21 12.10
CA LEU A 172 -0.69 12.27 13.12
C LEU A 172 -2.22 12.24 13.11
N LEU A 173 -2.79 11.06 12.91
CA LEU A 173 -4.22 10.80 13.05
C LEU A 173 -4.55 10.35 14.47
N MET A 174 -3.79 9.37 14.99
CA MET A 174 -4.02 8.82 16.33
C MET A 174 -2.75 8.17 16.87
N ARG A 175 -2.59 8.19 18.18
CA ARG A 175 -1.52 7.45 18.87
C ARG A 175 -1.95 6.02 19.08
N GLU A 176 -1.01 5.10 18.98
CA GLU A 176 -1.25 3.70 19.27
C GLU A 176 -1.20 3.43 20.78
N VAL A 177 -2.24 2.78 21.27
CA VAL A 177 -2.33 2.28 22.65
C VAL A 177 -2.65 0.80 22.59
N GLN A 178 -1.70 -0.05 22.91
CA GLN A 178 -1.83 -1.49 22.78
C GLN A 178 -2.18 -2.17 24.11
N ALA A 179 -3.08 -3.14 24.05
CA ALA A 179 -3.45 -4.00 25.17
C ALA A 179 -3.81 -5.42 24.73
N PRO A 180 -3.77 -6.40 25.63
CA PRO A 180 -4.37 -7.71 25.41
C PRO A 180 -5.88 -7.61 25.20
N VAL A 181 -6.39 -8.33 24.20
CA VAL A 181 -7.82 -8.47 23.92
C VAL A 181 -8.15 -9.93 23.63
N CYS A 182 -9.32 -10.39 24.10
CA CYS A 182 -9.77 -11.76 23.87
C CYS A 182 -11.30 -11.84 23.96
N SER A 183 -11.87 -13.00 23.64
CA SER A 183 -13.30 -13.25 23.87
C SER A 183 -13.65 -13.22 25.36
N PRO A 184 -14.91 -12.88 25.73
CA PRO A 184 -15.37 -12.92 27.14
C PRO A 184 -15.16 -14.28 27.82
N ALA A 185 -15.39 -15.37 27.11
CA ALA A 185 -15.17 -16.72 27.63
C ALA A 185 -13.68 -17.01 27.96
N MET A 186 -12.77 -16.45 27.18
CA MET A 186 -11.33 -16.53 27.43
C MET A 186 -10.93 -15.65 28.60
N ALA A 187 -11.46 -14.42 28.68
CA ALA A 187 -11.20 -13.48 29.78
C ALA A 187 -11.63 -14.04 31.14
N ALA A 188 -12.71 -14.83 31.21
CA ALA A 188 -13.15 -15.48 32.45
C ALA A 188 -12.11 -16.43 33.07
N ARG A 189 -11.11 -16.86 32.29
CA ARG A 189 -9.98 -17.71 32.73
C ARG A 189 -8.77 -16.89 33.20
N LEU A 190 -8.79 -15.57 33.02
CA LEU A 190 -7.69 -14.66 33.31
C LEU A 190 -8.04 -13.80 34.55
N ARG A 191 -7.31 -13.99 35.64
CA ARG A 191 -7.47 -13.20 36.88
C ARG A 191 -6.32 -12.22 37.08
N LYS A 192 -5.15 -12.57 36.61
CA LYS A 192 -3.91 -11.76 36.65
C LYS A 192 -3.09 -11.97 35.38
N PRO A 193 -2.22 -11.02 35.00
CA PRO A 193 -1.40 -11.14 33.79
C PRO A 193 -0.55 -12.42 33.68
N ALA A 194 -0.12 -12.99 34.82
CA ALA A 194 0.65 -14.24 34.81
C ALA A 194 -0.15 -15.46 34.28
N ASP A 195 -1.49 -15.41 34.30
CA ASP A 195 -2.35 -16.47 33.79
C ASP A 195 -2.28 -16.61 32.25
N LEU A 196 -1.74 -15.60 31.55
CA LEU A 196 -1.46 -15.66 30.11
C LEU A 196 -0.51 -16.81 29.73
N ALA A 197 0.32 -17.29 30.67
CA ALA A 197 1.22 -18.41 30.42
C ALA A 197 0.48 -19.72 30.09
N GLU A 198 -0.79 -19.83 30.48
CA GLU A 198 -1.64 -21.02 30.30
C GLU A 198 -2.54 -20.93 29.06
N LEU A 199 -2.51 -19.80 28.34
CA LEU A 199 -3.36 -19.55 27.18
C LEU A 199 -2.56 -19.42 25.89
N PRO A 200 -3.15 -19.77 24.73
CA PRO A 200 -2.57 -19.47 23.43
C PRO A 200 -2.43 -17.96 23.24
N LEU A 201 -1.23 -17.50 22.90
CA LEU A 201 -0.99 -16.13 22.47
C LEU A 201 -1.08 -16.03 20.95
N LEU A 202 -1.71 -14.99 20.45
CA LEU A 202 -1.87 -14.73 19.03
C LEU A 202 -0.93 -13.60 18.65
N HIS A 203 -0.10 -13.86 17.65
CA HIS A 203 1.00 -12.98 17.24
C HIS A 203 0.76 -12.41 15.86
N THR A 204 1.37 -11.26 15.61
CA THR A 204 1.57 -10.66 14.28
C THR A 204 3.05 -10.33 14.11
N ASP A 205 3.49 -10.11 12.89
CA ASP A 205 4.84 -9.64 12.63
C ASP A 205 4.94 -8.12 12.88
N PRO A 206 5.95 -7.62 13.62
CA PRO A 206 7.01 -8.35 14.33
C PRO A 206 6.50 -9.07 15.60
N LEU A 207 7.13 -10.20 15.93
CA LEU A 207 6.72 -11.11 17.02
C LEU A 207 7.04 -10.59 18.44
N ASP A 208 7.31 -9.32 18.62
CA ASP A 208 7.80 -8.74 19.88
C ASP A 208 6.72 -8.04 20.73
N ALA A 209 5.50 -7.90 20.19
CA ALA A 209 4.42 -7.18 20.87
C ALA A 209 4.12 -7.74 22.27
N TRP A 210 4.09 -9.08 22.42
CA TRP A 210 3.89 -9.72 23.70
C TRP A 210 5.07 -9.53 24.65
N GLU A 211 6.32 -9.62 24.16
CA GLU A 211 7.52 -9.37 24.98
C GLU A 211 7.52 -7.93 25.53
N ARG A 212 7.18 -6.96 24.68
CA ARG A 212 7.09 -5.54 25.06
C ARG A 212 6.01 -5.31 26.12
N TRP A 213 4.81 -5.83 25.89
CA TRP A 213 3.72 -5.68 26.84
C TRP A 213 4.02 -6.35 28.19
N MET A 214 4.52 -7.58 28.17
CA MET A 214 4.89 -8.33 29.37
C MET A 214 6.02 -7.63 30.14
N HIS A 215 7.05 -7.12 29.44
CA HIS A 215 8.15 -6.39 30.04
C HIS A 215 7.66 -5.11 30.72
N ALA A 216 6.88 -4.29 30.04
CA ALA A 216 6.32 -3.04 30.57
C ALA A 216 5.43 -3.26 31.80
N ASN A 217 4.79 -4.44 31.92
CA ASN A 217 3.88 -4.78 33.01
C ASN A 217 4.46 -5.78 34.03
N SER A 218 5.79 -5.98 34.04
CA SER A 218 6.50 -6.85 34.97
C SER A 218 5.99 -8.30 34.97
N VAL A 219 5.57 -8.80 33.81
CA VAL A 219 5.15 -10.19 33.58
C VAL A 219 6.30 -11.00 33.05
N PRO A 220 6.55 -12.25 33.50
CA PRO A 220 7.60 -13.09 32.97
C PRO A 220 7.43 -13.38 31.47
N THR A 221 8.47 -13.14 30.68
CA THR A 221 8.44 -13.21 29.20
C THR A 221 8.75 -14.61 28.63
N ARG A 222 9.05 -15.61 29.48
CA ARG A 222 9.48 -16.97 29.03
C ARG A 222 8.51 -17.66 28.04
N HIS A 223 7.25 -17.26 28.01
CA HIS A 223 6.21 -17.80 27.13
C HIS A 223 5.73 -16.78 26.07
N ALA A 224 6.32 -15.59 26.03
CA ALA A 224 5.88 -14.48 25.19
C ALA A 224 5.88 -14.79 23.68
N ARG A 225 6.65 -15.77 23.23
CA ARG A 225 6.75 -16.21 21.83
C ARG A 225 5.97 -17.47 21.50
N ARG A 226 5.23 -18.04 22.46
CA ARG A 226 4.42 -19.24 22.23
C ARG A 226 3.06 -18.86 21.66
N GLY A 227 2.61 -19.55 20.64
CA GLY A 227 1.27 -19.37 20.08
C GLY A 227 1.24 -19.43 18.56
N GLN A 228 0.18 -18.88 17.99
CA GLN A 228 -0.03 -18.84 16.55
C GLN A 228 0.34 -17.47 16.00
N THR A 229 0.98 -17.46 14.83
CA THR A 229 1.36 -16.23 14.13
C THR A 229 0.47 -16.04 12.92
N PHE A 230 0.03 -14.79 12.73
CA PHE A 230 -0.79 -14.35 11.61
C PHE A 230 -0.04 -13.22 10.89
N ASP A 231 -0.24 -13.11 9.59
CA ASP A 231 0.34 -12.05 8.76
C ASP A 231 -0.32 -10.69 8.97
N THR A 232 -1.56 -10.65 9.51
CA THR A 232 -2.27 -9.42 9.81
C THR A 232 -2.91 -9.44 11.20
N LEU A 233 -3.01 -8.26 11.83
CA LEU A 233 -3.74 -8.10 13.09
C LEU A 233 -5.23 -8.43 12.93
N GLU A 234 -5.80 -8.24 11.74
CA GLU A 234 -7.19 -8.60 11.44
C GLU A 234 -7.46 -10.08 11.68
N LEU A 235 -6.57 -10.96 11.20
CA LEU A 235 -6.70 -12.40 11.41
C LEU A 235 -6.48 -12.79 12.87
N ALA A 236 -5.53 -12.17 13.56
CA ALA A 236 -5.32 -12.40 14.99
C ALA A 236 -6.55 -12.01 15.82
N LEU A 237 -7.19 -10.86 15.52
CA LEU A 237 -8.42 -10.42 16.17
C LEU A 237 -9.62 -11.33 15.84
N ALA A 238 -9.73 -11.79 14.61
CA ALA A 238 -10.74 -12.75 14.21
C ALA A 238 -10.58 -14.10 14.97
N ALA A 239 -9.35 -14.55 15.21
CA ALA A 239 -9.06 -15.72 16.03
C ALA A 239 -9.39 -15.49 17.52
N ALA A 240 -9.03 -14.30 18.06
CA ALA A 240 -9.34 -13.90 19.44
C ALA A 240 -10.85 -13.88 19.69
N THR A 241 -11.63 -13.32 18.78
CA THR A 241 -13.11 -13.30 18.83
C THR A 241 -13.70 -14.71 18.92
N ARG A 242 -13.09 -15.68 18.24
CA ARG A 242 -13.50 -17.10 18.26
C ARG A 242 -12.99 -17.87 19.47
N GLY A 243 -12.35 -17.19 20.43
CA GLY A 243 -11.83 -17.83 21.63
C GLY A 243 -10.61 -18.71 21.41
N GLN A 244 -9.85 -18.49 20.31
CA GLN A 244 -8.67 -19.29 19.99
C GLN A 244 -7.41 -18.84 20.75
N GLY A 245 -7.46 -17.67 21.40
CA GLY A 245 -6.35 -17.13 22.18
C GLY A 245 -6.54 -15.67 22.56
N VAL A 246 -5.46 -15.07 23.04
CA VAL A 246 -5.37 -13.65 23.42
C VAL A 246 -4.45 -12.95 22.42
N ALA A 247 -4.89 -11.82 21.85
CA ALA A 247 -4.10 -10.99 20.95
C ALA A 247 -3.66 -9.70 21.63
N ILE A 248 -2.52 -9.12 21.24
CA ILE A 248 -2.22 -7.70 21.48
C ILE A 248 -2.83 -6.90 20.35
N SER A 249 -3.62 -5.89 20.68
CA SER A 249 -4.23 -4.98 19.71
C SER A 249 -4.06 -3.54 20.12
N ASP A 250 -3.96 -2.67 19.12
CA ASP A 250 -4.29 -1.27 19.31
C ASP A 250 -5.79 -1.16 19.66
N LEU A 251 -6.09 -0.47 20.77
CA LEU A 251 -7.45 -0.37 21.30
C LEU A 251 -8.40 0.36 20.35
N ILE A 252 -7.89 1.32 19.55
CA ILE A 252 -8.73 2.02 18.57
C ILE A 252 -9.18 1.10 17.42
N LEU A 253 -8.35 0.14 17.02
CA LEU A 253 -8.72 -0.86 16.02
C LEU A 253 -9.62 -1.96 16.60
N ALA A 254 -9.63 -2.14 17.92
CA ALA A 254 -10.52 -3.07 18.61
C ALA A 254 -11.79 -2.39 19.14
N GLU A 255 -11.94 -1.06 19.00
CA GLU A 255 -12.97 -0.24 19.65
C GLU A 255 -14.39 -0.78 19.44
N GLU A 256 -14.78 -1.07 18.19
CA GLU A 256 -16.10 -1.60 17.87
C GLU A 256 -16.33 -2.97 18.54
N SER A 257 -15.36 -3.87 18.43
CA SER A 257 -15.45 -5.21 19.05
C SER A 257 -15.48 -5.16 20.58
N LEU A 258 -14.81 -4.18 21.19
CA LEU A 258 -14.85 -3.94 22.63
C LEU A 258 -16.20 -3.35 23.06
N ARG A 259 -16.71 -2.36 22.33
CA ARG A 259 -18.02 -1.74 22.57
C ARG A 259 -19.16 -2.76 22.47
N ASP A 260 -19.10 -3.63 21.46
CA ASP A 260 -20.13 -4.64 21.21
C ASP A 260 -19.96 -5.88 22.12
N GLY A 261 -18.92 -5.91 22.96
CA GLY A 261 -18.64 -7.00 23.89
C GLY A 261 -18.19 -8.31 23.23
N VAL A 262 -17.85 -8.28 21.95
CA VAL A 262 -17.33 -9.44 21.21
C VAL A 262 -15.89 -9.74 21.62
N LEU A 263 -15.13 -8.69 21.90
CA LEU A 263 -13.84 -8.74 22.57
C LEU A 263 -13.93 -7.98 23.91
N VAL A 264 -13.05 -8.35 24.81
CA VAL A 264 -12.84 -7.62 26.08
C VAL A 264 -11.35 -7.46 26.30
N GLN A 265 -10.99 -6.39 27.01
CA GLN A 265 -9.65 -6.17 27.53
C GLN A 265 -9.58 -6.82 28.93
N PRO A 266 -8.86 -7.95 29.08
CA PRO A 266 -8.85 -8.68 30.36
C PRO A 266 -8.07 -7.98 31.48
N PHE A 267 -7.17 -7.05 31.10
CA PHE A 267 -6.33 -6.29 32.04
C PHE A 267 -6.33 -4.81 31.65
N PRO A 268 -6.37 -3.87 32.61
CA PRO A 268 -6.32 -2.44 32.31
C PRO A 268 -4.96 -1.95 31.81
N ALA A 269 -3.92 -2.79 31.93
CA ALA A 269 -2.56 -2.45 31.56
C ALA A 269 -2.39 -2.31 30.04
N THR A 270 -1.79 -1.21 29.62
CA THR A 270 -1.51 -0.86 28.23
C THR A 270 -0.02 -0.60 28.01
N ILE A 271 0.38 -0.49 26.75
CA ILE A 271 1.68 0.08 26.37
C ILE A 271 1.48 1.18 25.32
N GLU A 272 2.28 2.23 25.45
CA GLU A 272 2.38 3.35 24.52
C GLU A 272 3.87 3.58 24.20
N GLU A 273 4.28 3.46 22.94
CA GLU A 273 5.68 3.56 22.53
C GLU A 273 5.96 4.75 21.62
N GLY A 274 5.07 5.74 21.58
CA GLY A 274 5.20 6.91 20.71
C GLY A 274 4.93 6.60 19.23
N ILE A 275 4.45 5.39 18.94
CA ILE A 275 3.99 5.00 17.60
C ILE A 275 2.58 5.53 17.38
N GLY A 276 2.24 5.81 16.12
CA GLY A 276 0.88 6.24 15.75
C GLY A 276 0.56 5.94 14.30
N TYR A 277 -0.68 6.22 13.93
CA TYR A 277 -1.12 6.20 12.54
C TYR A 277 -1.06 7.60 11.97
N TYR A 278 -0.41 7.73 10.82
CA TYR A 278 -0.19 9.00 10.15
C TYR A 278 -0.79 8.95 8.76
N LEU A 279 -1.53 10.00 8.40
CA LEU A 279 -1.83 10.27 7.01
C LEU A 279 -0.57 10.88 6.37
N VAL A 280 -0.10 10.26 5.31
CA VAL A 280 1.10 10.71 4.57
C VAL A 280 0.78 10.88 3.10
N TYR A 281 1.37 11.90 2.48
CA TYR A 281 1.27 12.18 1.04
C TYR A 281 2.46 13.01 0.56
N PRO A 282 2.78 12.96 -0.75
CA PRO A 282 3.81 13.83 -1.33
C PRO A 282 3.45 15.32 -1.17
N PRO A 283 4.40 16.20 -0.81
CA PRO A 283 4.14 17.63 -0.56
C PRO A 283 3.46 18.35 -1.72
N GLU A 284 3.76 17.97 -2.96
CA GLU A 284 3.15 18.52 -4.17
C GLU A 284 1.64 18.26 -4.28
N ARG A 285 1.13 17.25 -3.56
CA ARG A 285 -0.30 16.90 -3.53
C ARG A 285 -1.08 17.63 -2.44
N SER A 286 -0.40 18.31 -1.51
CA SER A 286 -1.04 19.00 -0.37
C SER A 286 -2.08 20.04 -0.77
N LYS A 287 -1.90 20.67 -1.94
CA LYS A 287 -2.81 21.68 -2.50
C LYS A 287 -4.00 21.12 -3.27
N GLN A 288 -4.01 19.82 -3.56
CA GLN A 288 -5.12 19.20 -4.28
C GLN A 288 -6.39 19.19 -3.41
N PRO A 289 -7.56 19.62 -3.95
CA PRO A 289 -8.80 19.68 -3.16
C PRO A 289 -9.17 18.35 -2.49
N LYS A 290 -9.00 17.21 -3.21
CA LYS A 290 -9.30 15.88 -2.68
C LYS A 290 -8.43 15.51 -1.47
N ILE A 291 -7.14 15.89 -1.47
CA ILE A 291 -6.21 15.62 -0.35
C ILE A 291 -6.54 16.50 0.86
N ARG A 292 -6.89 17.76 0.62
CA ARG A 292 -7.31 18.66 1.70
C ARG A 292 -8.58 18.17 2.39
N LEU A 293 -9.60 17.80 1.62
CA LEU A 293 -10.86 17.26 2.16
C LEU A 293 -10.62 15.93 2.91
N LEU A 294 -9.82 15.01 2.34
CA LEU A 294 -9.42 13.78 2.99
C LEU A 294 -8.77 14.04 4.35
N ARG A 295 -7.81 14.96 4.39
CA ARG A 295 -7.09 15.34 5.61
C ARG A 295 -8.04 15.89 6.67
N GLU A 296 -8.89 16.85 6.32
CA GLU A 296 -9.85 17.47 7.22
C GLU A 296 -10.82 16.41 7.78
N TRP A 297 -11.35 15.54 6.92
CA TRP A 297 -12.24 14.47 7.32
C TRP A 297 -11.55 13.45 8.24
N MET A 298 -10.34 12.99 7.91
CA MET A 298 -9.62 12.02 8.73
C MET A 298 -9.27 12.58 10.11
N LEU A 299 -8.83 13.84 10.21
CA LEU A 299 -8.56 14.50 11.48
C LEU A 299 -9.83 14.65 12.34
N GLY A 300 -10.94 15.05 11.73
CA GLY A 300 -12.24 15.15 12.40
C GLY A 300 -12.72 13.78 12.90
N SER A 301 -12.63 12.74 12.09
CA SER A 301 -13.04 11.37 12.43
C SER A 301 -12.12 10.71 13.46
N ALA A 302 -10.86 11.13 13.54
CA ALA A 302 -9.89 10.63 14.53
C ALA A 302 -9.99 11.35 15.91
N GLY A 303 -10.88 12.35 16.05
CA GLY A 303 -11.03 13.11 17.28
C GLY A 303 -9.86 14.07 17.57
N VAL A 304 -8.98 14.33 16.60
CA VAL A 304 -7.85 15.28 16.73
C VAL A 304 -8.27 16.72 16.40
N GLY A 305 -9.54 16.92 16.08
CA GLY A 305 -10.12 18.21 15.78
C GLY A 305 -10.55 18.97 17.03
N THR A 306 -9.93 20.17 17.25
CA THR A 306 -10.26 21.20 18.24
C THR A 306 -9.63 21.08 19.64
N SER A 307 -8.30 21.21 19.67
CA SER A 307 -7.66 21.99 20.74
C SER A 307 -6.84 23.07 20.05
N ALA A 308 -7.46 24.18 19.81
CA ALA A 308 -6.81 25.46 19.47
C ALA A 308 -6.46 26.19 20.76
#